data_0935461b5c20d7b1a725e6ffd109c532
#
_entry.id   0935461b5c20d7b1a725e6ffd109c532
#
_cell.length_a   1.000
_cell.length_b   1.000
_cell.length_c   1.000
_cell.angle_alpha   90.00
_cell.angle_beta   90.00
_cell.angle_gamma   90.00
#
_symmetry.space_group_name_H-M   'P 1'
#
loop_
_entity.id
_entity.type
_entity.pdbx_description
1 polymer ?
#
loop_
_entity_poly.entity_id
_entity_poly.type
_entity_poly.pdbx_seq_one_letter_code
_entity_poly.pdbx_strand_id
1 'polypeptide(L)'
;SLLAGEDKRQIIKSLPNFPERERSKTITFAFKVDKDAREGKQDIEFAYSFTKGTSWVNKKFSIAVTSRQFAGIYADKTKLSPGQETDLTFTISNQGNAPLQNIVFSWSEPSGIILPVSTDNTRYVKNIEPGESLPLKYSVVASNNAKPDLYPLELRLDYDISNANGNKSKESFVTKMGIFVGGETDFDVAFSESTQ
;
A
#
# COMPACT_ATOMS: atom_id res chain seq x y z
N SER A 1 -19.27 -0.45 -16.86
CA SER A 1 -20.21 -0.12 -15.75
C SER A 1 -19.43 0.52 -14.62
N LEU A 2 -19.97 1.57 -13.99
CA LEU A 2 -19.34 2.21 -12.81
C LEU A 2 -19.52 1.37 -11.55
N LEU A 3 -20.66 0.70 -11.45
CA LEU A 3 -21.07 -0.04 -10.25
C LEU A 3 -21.21 -1.52 -10.58
N ALA A 4 -20.53 -2.35 -9.79
CA ALA A 4 -20.78 -3.77 -9.77
C ALA A 4 -21.88 -4.04 -8.72
N GLY A 5 -23.03 -4.51 -9.11
CA GLY A 5 -24.06 -4.88 -8.15
C GLY A 5 -25.49 -4.87 -8.68
N GLU A 6 -26.34 -5.50 -7.93
CA GLU A 6 -27.76 -5.68 -8.23
C GLU A 6 -28.55 -4.37 -8.11
N ASP A 7 -29.68 -4.32 -8.82
CA ASP A 7 -30.65 -3.24 -8.72
C ASP A 7 -31.17 -3.11 -7.27
N LYS A 8 -30.74 -2.05 -6.57
CA LYS A 8 -31.05 -1.85 -5.16
C LYS A 8 -32.28 -0.98 -5.00
N ARG A 9 -33.42 -1.60 -4.75
CA ARG A 9 -34.67 -0.92 -4.45
C ARG A 9 -35.04 -1.02 -2.98
N GLN A 10 -35.41 0.10 -2.37
CA GLN A 10 -35.98 0.14 -1.01
C GLN A 10 -37.38 0.73 -1.06
N ILE A 11 -38.31 0.09 -0.36
CA ILE A 11 -39.71 0.53 -0.25
C ILE A 11 -39.94 1.10 1.15
N ILE A 12 -40.33 2.36 1.23
CA ILE A 12 -40.74 3.01 2.47
C ILE A 12 -42.25 2.96 2.51
N LYS A 13 -42.84 2.26 3.50
CA LYS A 13 -44.29 2.06 3.61
C LYS A 13 -45.05 3.35 3.89
N SER A 14 -44.51 4.22 4.75
CA SER A 14 -45.07 5.54 5.03
C SER A 14 -44.01 6.46 5.65
N LEU A 15 -44.17 7.78 5.46
CA LEU A 15 -43.49 8.79 6.24
C LEU A 15 -44.49 9.29 7.32
N PRO A 16 -44.08 9.51 8.58
CA PRO A 16 -44.96 10.02 9.62
C PRO A 16 -45.44 11.44 9.27
N ASN A 17 -46.73 11.72 9.59
CA ASN A 17 -47.31 13.01 9.31
C ASN A 17 -46.95 14.08 10.33
N PHE A 18 -46.58 13.72 11.56
CA PHE A 18 -46.25 14.61 12.67
C PHE A 18 -45.24 13.96 13.63
N PRO A 19 -44.37 14.73 14.27
CA PRO A 19 -44.04 16.15 14.07
C PRO A 19 -43.19 16.37 12.78
N GLU A 20 -43.11 17.63 12.34
CA GLU A 20 -42.41 18.02 11.10
C GLU A 20 -40.95 17.51 11.01
N ARG A 21 -40.27 17.38 12.16
CA ARG A 21 -38.93 16.84 12.32
C ARG A 21 -38.79 15.36 11.88
N GLU A 22 -39.88 14.60 11.90
CA GLU A 22 -39.88 13.17 11.57
C GLU A 22 -40.37 12.88 10.14
N ARG A 23 -40.67 13.92 9.36
CA ARG A 23 -41.11 13.78 7.95
C ARG A 23 -39.99 13.43 7.00
N SER A 24 -38.79 13.08 7.51
CA SER A 24 -37.65 12.66 6.73
C SER A 24 -37.27 11.22 7.03
N LYS A 25 -36.84 10.50 6.00
CA LYS A 25 -36.29 9.17 6.13
C LYS A 25 -34.94 9.12 5.41
N THR A 26 -33.90 8.78 6.15
CA THR A 26 -32.59 8.52 5.54
C THR A 26 -32.57 7.11 4.97
N ILE A 27 -32.16 7.00 3.70
CA ILE A 27 -31.97 5.73 3.01
C ILE A 27 -30.50 5.62 2.70
N THR A 28 -29.89 4.50 3.08
CA THR A 28 -28.47 4.25 2.81
C THR A 28 -28.34 3.13 1.78
N PHE A 29 -27.61 3.42 0.71
CA PHE A 29 -27.20 2.43 -0.27
C PHE A 29 -25.71 2.26 -0.19
N ALA A 30 -25.23 1.01 -0.08
CA ALA A 30 -23.84 0.67 -0.23
C ALA A 30 -23.59 0.12 -1.64
N PHE A 31 -22.57 0.60 -2.30
CA PHE A 31 -22.17 0.11 -3.61
C PHE A 31 -20.66 -0.04 -3.66
N LYS A 32 -20.19 -0.92 -4.53
CA LYS A 32 -18.77 -1.12 -4.79
C LYS A 32 -18.46 -0.56 -6.18
N VAL A 33 -17.41 0.25 -6.26
CA VAL A 33 -16.91 0.73 -7.54
C VAL A 33 -16.25 -0.44 -8.26
N ASP A 34 -16.55 -0.62 -9.53
CA ASP A 34 -15.92 -1.64 -10.38
C ASP A 34 -14.42 -1.36 -10.50
N LYS A 35 -13.60 -2.41 -10.48
CA LYS A 35 -12.14 -2.29 -10.63
C LYS A 35 -11.72 -1.63 -11.95
N ASP A 36 -12.55 -1.81 -13.01
CA ASP A 36 -12.32 -1.27 -14.34
C ASP A 36 -13.12 0.04 -14.57
N ALA A 37 -13.63 0.67 -13.50
CA ALA A 37 -14.34 1.93 -13.60
C ALA A 37 -13.41 3.05 -14.10
N ARG A 38 -13.91 3.84 -15.05
CA ARG A 38 -13.15 5.00 -15.56
C ARG A 38 -12.98 6.05 -14.47
N GLU A 39 -11.78 6.61 -14.40
CA GLU A 39 -11.52 7.76 -13.53
C GLU A 39 -12.28 9.00 -14.01
N GLY A 40 -12.45 9.94 -13.08
CA GLY A 40 -13.12 11.20 -13.34
C GLY A 40 -14.51 11.28 -12.73
N LYS A 41 -15.25 12.30 -13.13
CA LYS A 41 -16.64 12.48 -12.69
C LYS A 41 -17.53 11.42 -13.34
N GLN A 42 -18.25 10.71 -12.49
CA GLN A 42 -19.22 9.69 -12.89
C GLN A 42 -20.58 10.03 -12.28
N ASP A 43 -21.63 9.93 -13.07
CA ASP A 43 -22.97 10.24 -12.62
C ASP A 43 -23.67 8.98 -12.13
N ILE A 44 -24.22 9.08 -10.91
CA ILE A 44 -25.14 8.08 -10.35
C ILE A 44 -26.55 8.64 -10.45
N GLU A 45 -27.45 7.88 -11.03
CA GLU A 45 -28.85 8.24 -11.10
C GLU A 45 -29.63 7.56 -9.98
N PHE A 46 -30.39 8.36 -9.25
CA PHE A 46 -31.29 7.92 -8.22
C PHE A 46 -32.73 8.26 -8.62
N ALA A 47 -33.58 7.25 -8.64
CA ALA A 47 -34.99 7.42 -8.97
C ALA A 47 -35.87 7.11 -7.76
N TYR A 48 -36.85 7.96 -7.48
CA TYR A 48 -37.85 7.69 -6.45
C TYR A 48 -39.27 8.01 -6.94
N SER A 49 -40.23 7.33 -6.36
CA SER A 49 -41.66 7.55 -6.64
C SER A 49 -42.45 7.61 -5.33
N PHE A 50 -43.39 8.54 -5.25
CA PHE A 50 -44.29 8.66 -4.08
C PHE A 50 -45.45 7.67 -4.14
N THR A 51 -45.76 7.15 -5.31
CA THR A 51 -46.86 6.20 -5.51
C THR A 51 -46.34 5.03 -6.33
N LYS A 52 -46.71 3.82 -5.93
CA LYS A 52 -46.24 2.60 -6.59
C LYS A 52 -46.48 2.65 -8.10
N GLY A 53 -45.43 2.90 -8.86
CA GLY A 53 -45.39 2.71 -10.29
C GLY A 53 -45.93 3.83 -11.19
N THR A 54 -46.27 5.01 -10.66
CA THR A 54 -46.96 6.02 -11.50
C THR A 54 -46.16 7.24 -11.89
N SER A 55 -45.23 7.69 -11.06
CA SER A 55 -44.39 8.88 -11.40
C SER A 55 -43.02 8.74 -10.72
N TRP A 56 -41.98 8.80 -11.54
CA TRP A 56 -40.61 8.71 -11.08
C TRP A 56 -39.93 10.07 -11.15
N VAL A 57 -39.27 10.45 -10.07
CA VAL A 57 -38.40 11.62 -10.01
C VAL A 57 -36.95 11.13 -10.05
N ASN A 58 -36.23 11.55 -11.07
CA ASN A 58 -34.83 11.19 -11.26
C ASN A 58 -33.95 12.31 -10.71
N LYS A 59 -32.96 11.94 -9.94
CA LYS A 59 -31.90 12.82 -9.45
C LYS A 59 -30.55 12.26 -9.84
N LYS A 60 -29.65 13.11 -10.30
CA LYS A 60 -28.27 12.76 -10.62
C LYS A 60 -27.33 13.33 -9.60
N PHE A 61 -26.39 12.52 -9.17
CA PHE A 61 -25.29 12.90 -8.32
C PHE A 61 -23.98 12.54 -9.01
N SER A 62 -23.02 13.46 -9.00
CA SER A 62 -21.70 13.18 -9.54
C SER A 62 -20.79 12.77 -8.41
N ILE A 63 -20.10 11.64 -8.60
CA ILE A 63 -18.99 11.20 -7.73
C ILE A 63 -17.69 11.26 -8.52
N ALA A 64 -16.59 11.55 -7.83
CA ALA A 64 -15.27 11.46 -8.41
C ALA A 64 -14.70 10.06 -8.17
N VAL A 65 -14.38 9.37 -9.26
CA VAL A 65 -13.62 8.11 -9.23
C VAL A 65 -12.17 8.45 -9.48
N THR A 66 -11.31 8.08 -8.55
CA THR A 66 -9.87 8.31 -8.66
C THR A 66 -9.13 7.00 -8.50
N SER A 67 -8.12 6.77 -9.30
CA SER A 67 -7.15 5.70 -9.04
C SER A 67 -6.25 6.13 -7.88
N ARG A 68 -5.89 5.18 -7.07
CA ARG A 68 -4.94 5.38 -6.00
C ARG A 68 -3.77 4.44 -6.24
N GLN A 69 -2.62 5.01 -6.52
CA GLN A 69 -1.37 4.28 -6.57
C GLN A 69 -0.71 4.40 -5.20
N PHE A 70 -0.45 3.28 -4.60
CA PHE A 70 0.16 3.23 -3.28
C PHE A 70 1.06 1.99 -3.19
N ALA A 71 2.34 2.22 -2.95
CA ALA A 71 3.32 1.17 -2.78
C ALA A 71 3.69 1.02 -1.31
N GLY A 72 3.76 -0.22 -0.83
CA GLY A 72 4.38 -0.58 0.44
C GLY A 72 5.72 -1.25 0.20
N ILE A 73 6.69 -1.04 1.09
CA ILE A 73 7.99 -1.72 1.08
C ILE A 73 8.20 -2.37 2.43
N TYR A 74 8.57 -3.65 2.43
CA TYR A 74 8.83 -4.45 3.63
C TYR A 74 10.17 -5.16 3.48
N ALA A 75 10.92 -5.33 4.57
CA ALA A 75 12.08 -6.22 4.59
C ALA A 75 11.80 -7.48 5.41
N ASP A 76 12.39 -8.58 5.01
CA ASP A 76 12.27 -9.87 5.70
C ASP A 76 13.13 -9.95 6.97
N LYS A 77 14.18 -9.12 7.06
CA LYS A 77 15.12 -9.10 8.17
C LYS A 77 15.34 -7.70 8.69
N THR A 78 15.48 -7.59 9.99
CA THR A 78 15.77 -6.34 10.71
C THR A 78 17.08 -6.43 11.52
N LYS A 79 17.82 -7.54 11.39
CA LYS A 79 19.08 -7.77 12.11
C LYS A 79 20.12 -8.40 11.19
N LEU A 80 21.37 -7.91 11.26
CA LEU A 80 22.53 -8.42 10.55
C LEU A 80 23.68 -8.65 11.53
N SER A 81 24.49 -9.68 11.28
CA SER A 81 25.74 -9.91 12.00
C SER A 81 26.91 -9.23 11.28
N PRO A 82 27.81 -8.53 11.98
CA PRO A 82 29.00 -7.93 11.38
C PRO A 82 29.84 -8.95 10.62
N GLY A 83 30.31 -8.59 9.42
CA GLY A 83 31.18 -9.41 8.57
C GLY A 83 30.53 -10.63 7.95
N GLN A 84 29.28 -10.90 8.22
CA GLN A 84 28.55 -12.04 7.65
C GLN A 84 27.75 -11.61 6.44
N GLU A 85 28.00 -12.28 5.30
CA GLU A 85 27.14 -12.13 4.13
C GLU A 85 25.76 -12.72 4.42
N THR A 86 24.73 -11.94 4.15
CA THR A 86 23.35 -12.28 4.48
C THR A 86 22.42 -11.87 3.35
N ASP A 87 21.47 -12.75 3.04
CA ASP A 87 20.39 -12.41 2.12
C ASP A 87 19.36 -11.51 2.80
N LEU A 88 19.11 -10.34 2.21
CA LEU A 88 18.09 -9.39 2.60
C LEU A 88 17.08 -9.26 1.46
N THR A 89 15.81 -9.47 1.78
CA THR A 89 14.73 -9.39 0.78
C THR A 89 13.86 -8.19 1.07
N PHE A 90 13.74 -7.29 0.11
CA PHE A 90 12.73 -6.24 0.12
C PHE A 90 11.53 -6.69 -0.70
N THR A 91 10.35 -6.62 -0.12
CA THR A 91 9.11 -6.92 -0.84
C THR A 91 8.39 -5.62 -1.15
N ILE A 92 8.19 -5.34 -2.44
CA ILE A 92 7.39 -4.21 -2.91
C ILE A 92 5.96 -4.71 -3.13
N SER A 93 4.99 -4.07 -2.50
CA SER A 93 3.57 -4.42 -2.63
C SER A 93 2.80 -3.26 -3.25
N ASN A 94 2.03 -3.52 -4.30
CA ASN A 94 1.06 -2.57 -4.82
C ASN A 94 -0.22 -2.64 -4.00
N GLN A 95 -0.41 -1.68 -3.11
CA GLN A 95 -1.59 -1.55 -2.25
C GLN A 95 -2.65 -0.61 -2.84
N GLY A 96 -2.41 -0.12 -4.04
CA GLY A 96 -3.33 0.72 -4.79
C GLY A 96 -4.36 -0.08 -5.58
N ASN A 97 -5.13 0.62 -6.39
CA ASN A 97 -6.10 0.05 -7.34
C ASN A 97 -5.71 0.26 -8.81
N ALA A 98 -4.51 0.74 -9.06
CA ALA A 98 -3.94 0.89 -10.40
C ALA A 98 -2.53 0.28 -10.45
N PRO A 99 -2.07 -0.20 -11.63
CA PRO A 99 -0.74 -0.78 -11.77
C PRO A 99 0.37 0.23 -11.49
N LEU A 100 1.44 -0.22 -10.82
CA LEU A 100 2.70 0.50 -10.75
C LEU A 100 3.53 0.12 -11.98
N GLN A 101 4.02 1.09 -12.74
CA GLN A 101 4.75 0.85 -13.98
C GLN A 101 6.15 1.48 -13.95
N ASN A 102 7.10 0.88 -14.69
CA ASN A 102 8.47 1.37 -14.83
C ASN A 102 9.12 1.69 -13.48
N ILE A 103 9.03 0.75 -12.56
CA ILE A 103 9.44 0.91 -11.19
C ILE A 103 10.96 0.79 -11.11
N VAL A 104 11.62 1.76 -10.46
CA VAL A 104 13.01 1.68 -10.08
C VAL A 104 13.06 1.68 -8.55
N PHE A 105 13.46 0.56 -8.00
CA PHE A 105 13.72 0.43 -6.55
C PHE A 105 15.20 0.56 -6.29
N SER A 106 15.58 1.38 -5.31
CA SER A 106 16.94 1.47 -4.81
C SER A 106 16.96 1.62 -3.30
N TRP A 107 18.07 1.19 -2.71
CA TRP A 107 18.31 1.35 -1.29
C TRP A 107 19.74 1.80 -1.02
N SER A 108 19.97 2.49 0.08
CA SER A 108 21.31 2.85 0.53
C SER A 108 21.37 2.95 2.05
N GLU A 109 22.54 2.68 2.59
CA GLU A 109 22.87 2.98 3.97
C GLU A 109 23.89 4.12 3.97
N PRO A 110 23.53 5.33 4.48
CA PRO A 110 24.33 6.55 4.29
C PRO A 110 25.74 6.53 4.89
N SER A 111 25.98 5.73 5.92
CA SER A 111 27.30 5.61 6.56
C SER A 111 28.23 4.58 5.88
N GLY A 112 27.71 3.80 4.92
CA GLY A 112 28.47 2.76 4.25
C GLY A 112 28.79 1.54 5.11
N ILE A 113 28.08 1.37 6.23
CA ILE A 113 28.24 0.21 7.13
C ILE A 113 27.61 -1.05 6.54
N ILE A 114 26.49 -0.91 5.81
CA ILE A 114 25.81 -2.03 5.15
C ILE A 114 25.93 -1.81 3.64
N LEU A 115 26.57 -2.76 2.97
CA LEU A 115 26.84 -2.69 1.53
C LEU A 115 26.28 -3.91 0.80
N PRO A 116 25.82 -3.74 -0.46
CA PRO A 116 25.47 -4.88 -1.31
C PRO A 116 26.73 -5.65 -1.71
N VAL A 117 26.62 -6.97 -1.81
CA VAL A 117 27.70 -7.88 -2.25
C VAL A 117 27.38 -8.34 -3.66
N SER A 118 28.34 -8.19 -4.58
CA SER A 118 28.27 -8.71 -5.95
C SER A 118 27.13 -8.17 -6.83
N THR A 119 26.29 -7.28 -6.34
CA THR A 119 25.15 -6.72 -7.10
C THR A 119 25.00 -5.23 -6.84
N ASP A 120 24.32 -4.54 -7.78
CA ASP A 120 23.90 -3.17 -7.58
C ASP A 120 22.76 -3.10 -6.52
N ASN A 121 22.68 -1.99 -5.82
CA ASN A 121 21.60 -1.67 -4.86
C ASN A 121 20.30 -1.24 -5.56
N THR A 122 20.24 -1.27 -6.88
CA THR A 122 19.13 -0.81 -7.71
C THR A 122 18.54 -1.95 -8.52
N ARG A 123 17.21 -1.98 -8.65
CA ARG A 123 16.46 -2.94 -9.50
C ARG A 123 15.38 -2.21 -10.29
N TYR A 124 15.24 -2.59 -11.55
CA TYR A 124 14.12 -2.20 -12.40
C TYR A 124 13.06 -3.30 -12.44
N VAL A 125 11.80 -2.88 -12.30
CA VAL A 125 10.63 -3.75 -12.39
C VAL A 125 9.65 -3.12 -13.37
N LYS A 126 9.23 -3.88 -14.38
CA LYS A 126 8.36 -3.35 -15.43
C LYS A 126 6.98 -2.98 -14.94
N ASN A 127 6.37 -3.83 -14.11
CA ASN A 127 4.99 -3.69 -13.66
C ASN A 127 4.73 -4.48 -12.38
N ILE A 128 3.87 -3.96 -11.50
CA ILE A 128 3.27 -4.66 -10.35
C ILE A 128 1.77 -4.34 -10.36
N GLU A 129 0.94 -5.36 -10.56
CA GLU A 129 -0.52 -5.21 -10.61
C GLU A 129 -1.12 -4.90 -9.21
N PRO A 130 -2.33 -4.33 -9.14
CA PRO A 130 -3.02 -4.09 -7.87
C PRO A 130 -3.14 -5.37 -7.03
N GLY A 131 -2.68 -5.28 -5.77
CA GLY A 131 -2.67 -6.41 -4.83
C GLY A 131 -1.49 -7.38 -5.00
N GLU A 132 -0.67 -7.19 -6.02
CA GLU A 132 0.56 -7.97 -6.21
C GLU A 132 1.69 -7.52 -5.29
N SER A 133 2.58 -8.47 -4.96
CA SER A 133 3.81 -8.23 -4.21
C SER A 133 4.99 -8.90 -4.89
N LEU A 134 6.09 -8.18 -5.01
CA LEU A 134 7.32 -8.65 -5.65
C LEU A 134 8.49 -8.65 -4.68
N PRO A 135 9.10 -9.80 -4.37
CA PRO A 135 10.30 -9.88 -3.56
C PRO A 135 11.55 -9.57 -4.41
N LEU A 136 12.42 -8.69 -3.90
CA LEU A 136 13.71 -8.34 -4.47
C LEU A 136 14.81 -8.75 -3.48
N LYS A 137 15.59 -9.73 -3.85
CA LYS A 137 16.65 -10.30 -3.01
C LYS A 137 18.00 -9.65 -3.29
N TYR A 138 18.70 -9.28 -2.24
CA TYR A 138 20.06 -8.74 -2.25
C TYR A 138 20.93 -9.53 -1.29
N SER A 139 22.18 -9.84 -1.69
CA SER A 139 23.19 -10.25 -0.74
C SER A 139 23.86 -8.99 -0.19
N VAL A 140 23.94 -8.89 1.13
CA VAL A 140 24.46 -7.74 1.85
C VAL A 140 25.48 -8.18 2.89
N VAL A 141 26.42 -7.29 3.20
CA VAL A 141 27.36 -7.48 4.29
C VAL A 141 27.41 -6.22 5.15
N ALA A 142 27.37 -6.39 6.47
CA ALA A 142 27.69 -5.32 7.40
C ALA A 142 29.18 -5.31 7.74
N SER A 143 29.77 -4.12 7.87
CA SER A 143 31.18 -3.97 8.22
C SER A 143 31.55 -4.76 9.47
N ASN A 144 32.71 -5.42 9.47
CA ASN A 144 33.26 -6.11 10.65
C ASN A 144 33.48 -5.18 11.85
N ASN A 145 33.71 -3.88 11.58
CA ASN A 145 33.97 -2.88 12.61
C ASN A 145 32.68 -2.12 12.98
N ALA A 146 31.51 -2.56 12.50
CA ALA A 146 30.24 -1.96 12.86
C ALA A 146 30.01 -2.05 14.38
N LYS A 147 29.73 -0.93 15.00
CA LYS A 147 29.27 -0.94 16.40
C LYS A 147 27.86 -1.50 16.48
N PRO A 148 27.52 -2.24 17.53
CA PRO A 148 26.14 -2.67 17.73
C PRO A 148 25.22 -1.46 17.83
N ASP A 149 24.41 -1.23 16.78
CA ASP A 149 23.50 -0.08 16.67
C ASP A 149 22.43 -0.31 15.59
N LEU A 150 21.46 0.59 15.53
CA LEU A 150 20.42 0.64 14.51
C LEU A 150 20.87 1.54 13.35
N TYR A 151 21.07 0.96 12.17
CA TYR A 151 21.50 1.65 10.97
C TYR A 151 20.31 1.91 10.04
N PRO A 152 20.05 3.18 9.66
CA PRO A 152 18.93 3.50 8.80
C PRO A 152 19.25 3.19 7.34
N LEU A 153 18.44 2.34 6.72
CA LEU A 153 18.40 2.19 5.27
C LEU A 153 17.44 3.23 4.68
N GLU A 154 17.88 3.95 3.68
CA GLU A 154 17.03 4.77 2.83
C GLU A 154 16.54 3.92 1.66
N LEU A 155 15.23 3.79 1.52
CA LEU A 155 14.57 3.04 0.46
C LEU A 155 13.86 4.03 -0.45
N ARG A 156 14.14 3.92 -1.75
CA ARG A 156 13.54 4.79 -2.77
C ARG A 156 12.86 3.96 -3.83
N LEU A 157 11.65 4.36 -4.18
CA LEU A 157 10.85 3.78 -5.23
C LEU A 157 10.38 4.88 -6.18
N ASP A 158 10.90 4.87 -7.40
CA ASP A 158 10.42 5.75 -8.47
C ASP A 158 9.55 4.92 -9.41
N TYR A 159 8.39 5.43 -9.80
CA TYR A 159 7.47 4.72 -10.69
C TYR A 159 6.63 5.69 -11.53
N ASP A 160 6.13 5.20 -12.65
CA ASP A 160 5.23 5.95 -13.50
C ASP A 160 3.79 5.76 -13.03
N ILE A 161 3.05 6.86 -12.98
CA ILE A 161 1.60 6.88 -12.81
C ILE A 161 0.95 7.32 -14.11
N SER A 162 -0.20 6.72 -14.40
CA SER A 162 -1.05 7.14 -15.52
C SER A 162 -2.33 7.74 -14.96
N ASN A 163 -2.65 8.97 -15.37
CA ASN A 163 -3.93 9.57 -15.02
C ASN A 163 -5.02 9.16 -16.02
N ALA A 164 -6.29 9.48 -15.71
CA ALA A 164 -7.46 9.17 -16.55
C ALA A 164 -7.37 9.65 -18.00
N ASN A 165 -6.54 10.65 -18.27
CA ASN A 165 -6.33 11.21 -19.60
C ASN A 165 -5.19 10.54 -20.38
N GLY A 166 -4.57 9.49 -19.79
CA GLY A 166 -3.43 8.80 -20.38
C GLY A 166 -2.10 9.54 -20.25
N ASN A 167 -2.06 10.68 -19.56
CA ASN A 167 -0.82 11.37 -19.27
C ASN A 167 -0.04 10.61 -18.20
N LYS A 168 1.24 10.40 -18.45
CA LYS A 168 2.16 9.78 -17.51
C LYS A 168 2.91 10.85 -16.75
N SER A 169 3.05 10.66 -15.45
CA SER A 169 3.95 11.42 -14.59
C SER A 169 4.77 10.45 -13.74
N LYS A 170 5.91 10.92 -13.26
CA LYS A 170 6.75 10.13 -12.35
C LYS A 170 6.43 10.52 -10.92
N GLU A 171 6.30 9.51 -10.09
CA GLU A 171 6.19 9.63 -8.64
C GLU A 171 7.43 9.03 -7.99
N SER A 172 7.80 9.60 -6.85
CA SER A 172 8.91 9.12 -6.03
C SER A 172 8.44 8.94 -4.59
N PHE A 173 8.65 7.76 -4.07
CA PHE A 173 8.38 7.43 -2.67
C PHE A 173 9.70 7.12 -1.97
N VAL A 174 10.02 7.84 -0.90
CA VAL A 174 11.20 7.64 -0.09
C VAL A 174 10.78 7.32 1.34
N THR A 175 11.34 6.27 1.90
CA THR A 175 11.13 5.88 3.29
C THR A 175 12.43 5.42 3.93
N LYS A 176 12.45 5.35 5.26
CA LYS A 176 13.58 4.83 6.02
C LYS A 176 13.15 3.64 6.85
N MET A 177 14.06 2.68 6.96
CA MET A 177 13.87 1.50 7.79
C MET A 177 15.17 1.27 8.57
N GLY A 178 15.04 0.88 9.85
CA GLY A 178 16.21 0.55 10.68
C GLY A 178 16.58 -0.91 10.56
N ILE A 179 17.86 -1.20 10.36
CA ILE A 179 18.44 -2.54 10.49
C ILE A 179 19.43 -2.52 11.64
N PHE A 180 19.22 -3.39 12.62
CA PHE A 180 20.17 -3.56 13.70
C PHE A 180 21.38 -4.37 13.21
N VAL A 181 22.58 -3.82 13.39
CA VAL A 181 23.82 -4.56 13.17
C VAL A 181 24.43 -4.86 14.53
N GLY A 182 24.69 -6.14 14.81
CA GLY A 182 25.30 -6.56 16.07
C GLY A 182 25.38 -8.07 16.17
N GLY A 183 26.37 -8.58 16.88
CA GLY A 183 26.49 -10.00 17.20
C GLY A 183 25.47 -10.44 18.25
N GLU A 184 25.23 -11.74 18.34
CA GLU A 184 24.63 -12.35 19.51
C GLU A 184 25.68 -12.36 20.62
N THR A 185 25.31 -11.88 21.80
CA THR A 185 26.17 -11.99 23.00
C THR A 185 25.97 -13.41 23.50
N ASP A 186 26.91 -14.29 23.17
CA ASP A 186 26.96 -15.61 23.77
C ASP A 186 27.66 -15.48 25.11
N PHE A 187 26.96 -15.68 26.21
CA PHE A 187 27.53 -15.71 27.55
C PHE A 187 27.80 -17.18 27.89
N ASP A 188 29.05 -17.59 27.84
CA ASP A 188 29.49 -18.87 28.37
C ASP A 188 29.75 -18.69 29.89
N VAL A 189 28.82 -19.17 30.70
CA VAL A 189 28.97 -19.12 32.15
C VAL A 189 29.70 -20.40 32.63
N ALA A 190 31.01 -20.31 32.81
CA ALA A 190 31.77 -21.37 33.42
C ALA A 190 31.73 -21.23 34.97
N PHE A 191 31.14 -22.21 35.63
CA PHE A 191 31.26 -22.33 37.11
C PHE A 191 32.59 -22.99 37.43
N SER A 192 33.50 -22.27 38.09
CA SER A 192 34.66 -22.88 38.70
C SER A 192 34.26 -23.43 40.07
N GLU A 193 34.36 -24.74 40.28
CA GLU A 193 34.26 -25.31 41.62
C GLU A 193 35.45 -24.81 42.46
N SER A 194 35.18 -24.06 43.51
CA SER A 194 36.20 -23.78 44.55
C SER A 194 36.28 -24.97 45.49
N THR A 195 37.30 -25.79 45.34
CA THR A 195 37.68 -26.77 46.36
C THR A 195 38.22 -26.03 47.57
N GLN A 196 37.58 -26.22 48.78
CA GLN A 196 38.11 -25.91 50.06
C GLN A 196 39.10 -27.00 50.54
#